data_e98a6d69823c5e93c7265be517c022b5
#
_entry.id   e98a6d69823c5e93c7265be517c022b5
#
_cell.length_a   1.000
_cell.length_b   1.000
_cell.length_c   1.000
_cell.angle_alpha   90.00
_cell.angle_beta   90.00
_cell.angle_gamma   90.00
#
_symmetry.space_group_name_H-M   'P 1'
#
loop_
_entity.id
_entity.type
_entity.pdbx_description
1 polymer ?
#
loop_
_entity_poly.entity_id
_entity_poly.type
_entity_poly.pdbx_seq_one_letter_code
_entity_poly.pdbx_strand_id
1 'polypeptide(L)'
;MDAFKILVDTLAHNTIIQLVVIAVVMDTLFGAGRALKQHKFNSSVGIDGAIRKISMLVSLVFLAVIDSLVHINLIGFIPEEARAYFPQSISTIGLAEFFGLLYLCYEVVSILKNMALCGLPVRKLWEAVRKFLGKYTEELPDTEEQDKQEEQRHIIAVATDKVPEGALDENPDGTVNVYNEQGQVIGTIPKEEAEEMAANVSEIKIE
;
A
#
# COMPACT_ATOMS: atom_id res chain seq x y z
N MET A 1 -39.23 -5.66 -1.19
CA MET A 1 -38.05 -6.25 -0.51
C MET A 1 -37.08 -5.10 -0.27
N ASP A 2 -36.66 -4.88 0.97
CA ASP A 2 -35.89 -3.69 1.31
C ASP A 2 -34.52 -3.69 0.60
N ALA A 3 -34.16 -2.59 -0.06
CA ALA A 3 -32.88 -2.44 -0.78
C ALA A 3 -31.69 -2.80 0.13
N PHE A 4 -31.79 -2.48 1.41
CA PHE A 4 -30.79 -2.86 2.41
C PHE A 4 -30.63 -4.38 2.56
N LYS A 5 -31.72 -5.15 2.54
CA LYS A 5 -31.68 -6.60 2.62
C LYS A 5 -31.00 -7.22 1.38
N ILE A 6 -31.31 -6.68 0.19
CA ILE A 6 -30.64 -7.11 -1.05
C ILE A 6 -29.15 -6.85 -0.98
N LEU A 7 -28.75 -5.66 -0.52
CA LEU A 7 -27.33 -5.31 -0.36
C LEU A 7 -26.62 -6.27 0.59
N VAL A 8 -27.17 -6.50 1.78
CA VAL A 8 -26.57 -7.41 2.77
C VAL A 8 -26.47 -8.83 2.21
N ASP A 9 -27.49 -9.30 1.51
CA ASP A 9 -27.51 -10.62 0.89
C ASP A 9 -26.44 -10.75 -0.21
N THR A 10 -26.32 -9.74 -1.07
CA THR A 10 -25.29 -9.66 -2.12
C THR A 10 -23.89 -9.69 -1.53
N LEU A 11 -23.61 -8.87 -0.52
CA LEU A 11 -22.30 -8.82 0.14
C LEU A 11 -21.97 -10.14 0.88
N ALA A 12 -22.97 -10.73 1.53
CA ALA A 12 -22.78 -11.98 2.29
C ALA A 12 -22.56 -13.22 1.41
N HIS A 13 -23.05 -13.21 0.17
CA HIS A 13 -22.96 -14.37 -0.73
C HIS A 13 -21.95 -14.18 -1.86
N ASN A 14 -21.36 -12.97 -2.04
CA ASN A 14 -20.34 -12.73 -3.06
C ASN A 14 -18.98 -13.24 -2.59
N THR A 15 -18.52 -14.34 -3.18
CA THR A 15 -17.27 -15.00 -2.82
C THR A 15 -16.05 -14.10 -3.00
N ILE A 16 -16.04 -13.26 -4.04
CA ILE A 16 -14.90 -12.36 -4.32
C ILE A 16 -14.81 -11.29 -3.23
N ILE A 17 -15.93 -10.69 -2.83
CA ILE A 17 -15.97 -9.71 -1.75
C ILE A 17 -15.49 -10.34 -0.43
N GLN A 18 -15.94 -11.54 -0.12
CA GLN A 18 -15.46 -12.28 1.07
C GLN A 18 -13.95 -12.51 1.02
N LEU A 19 -13.40 -12.91 -0.13
CA LEU A 19 -11.96 -13.12 -0.30
C LEU A 19 -11.18 -11.82 -0.14
N VAL A 20 -11.67 -10.68 -0.65
CA VAL A 20 -11.03 -9.38 -0.44
C VAL A 20 -11.03 -9.01 1.04
N VAL A 21 -12.13 -9.20 1.75
CA VAL A 21 -12.19 -8.93 3.20
C VAL A 21 -11.18 -9.79 3.96
N ILE A 22 -11.09 -11.07 3.65
CA ILE A 22 -10.10 -11.98 4.25
C ILE A 22 -8.69 -11.53 3.93
N ALA A 23 -8.40 -11.17 2.68
CA ALA A 23 -7.08 -10.69 2.26
C ALA A 23 -6.69 -9.41 2.99
N VAL A 24 -7.60 -8.43 3.12
CA VAL A 24 -7.38 -7.19 3.88
C VAL A 24 -7.04 -7.48 5.35
N VAL A 25 -7.75 -8.43 5.99
CA VAL A 25 -7.46 -8.85 7.37
C VAL A 25 -6.09 -9.50 7.45
N MET A 26 -5.78 -10.42 6.54
CA MET A 26 -4.49 -11.12 6.50
C MET A 26 -3.33 -10.16 6.27
N ASP A 27 -3.44 -9.23 5.31
CA ASP A 27 -2.42 -8.22 5.07
C ASP A 27 -2.19 -7.33 6.30
N THR A 28 -3.27 -6.91 6.96
CA THR A 28 -3.18 -6.13 8.20
C THR A 28 -2.45 -6.90 9.31
N LEU A 29 -2.73 -8.19 9.48
CA LEU A 29 -2.07 -9.03 10.47
C LEU A 29 -0.57 -9.21 10.16
N PHE A 30 -0.21 -9.50 8.91
CA PHE A 30 1.19 -9.61 8.51
C PHE A 30 1.93 -8.28 8.58
N GLY A 31 1.27 -7.17 8.22
CA GLY A 31 1.81 -5.82 8.37
C GLY A 31 2.09 -5.46 9.83
N ALA A 32 1.15 -5.74 10.74
CA ALA A 32 1.32 -5.57 12.17
C ALA A 32 2.44 -6.49 12.71
N GLY A 33 2.49 -7.74 12.28
CA GLY A 33 3.56 -8.67 12.64
C GLY A 33 4.94 -8.19 12.19
N ARG A 34 5.04 -7.59 10.99
CA ARG A 34 6.27 -6.94 10.49
C ARG A 34 6.68 -5.77 11.39
N ALA A 35 5.74 -4.87 11.69
CA ALA A 35 6.00 -3.71 12.53
C ALA A 35 6.47 -4.09 13.94
N LEU A 36 5.86 -5.12 14.54
CA LEU A 36 6.29 -5.70 15.82
C LEU A 36 7.71 -6.25 15.75
N LYS A 37 8.01 -7.05 14.70
CA LYS A 37 9.32 -7.68 14.52
C LYS A 37 10.43 -6.65 14.30
N GLN A 38 10.15 -5.58 13.58
CA GLN A 38 11.11 -4.52 13.26
C GLN A 38 11.21 -3.45 14.35
N HIS A 39 10.40 -3.53 15.42
CA HIS A 39 10.27 -2.50 16.45
C HIS A 39 9.96 -1.10 15.88
N LYS A 40 9.32 -1.03 14.70
CA LYS A 40 8.99 0.19 13.97
C LYS A 40 7.48 0.35 13.90
N PHE A 41 6.90 0.93 14.93
CA PHE A 41 5.51 1.38 14.90
C PHE A 41 5.47 2.83 14.45
N ASN A 42 5.08 3.07 13.18
CA ASN A 42 4.79 4.40 12.67
C ASN A 42 3.28 4.54 12.50
N SER A 43 2.68 5.44 13.29
CA SER A 43 1.22 5.67 13.29
C SER A 43 0.71 6.21 11.96
N SER A 44 1.48 7.07 11.27
CA SER A 44 1.08 7.65 9.98
C SER A 44 1.01 6.59 8.89
N VAL A 45 2.00 5.73 8.77
CA VAL A 45 1.99 4.60 7.81
C VAL A 45 0.83 3.65 8.07
N GLY A 46 0.52 3.39 9.35
CA GLY A 46 -0.63 2.58 9.74
C GLY A 46 -1.97 3.21 9.34
N ILE A 47 -2.10 4.54 9.49
CA ILE A 47 -3.31 5.27 9.12
C ILE A 47 -3.51 5.28 7.60
N ASP A 48 -2.47 5.56 6.82
CA ASP A 48 -2.54 5.58 5.35
C ASP A 48 -2.92 4.20 4.80
N GLY A 49 -2.33 3.13 5.34
CA GLY A 49 -2.72 1.77 5.01
C GLY A 49 -4.18 1.47 5.35
N ALA A 50 -4.67 1.93 6.50
CA ALA A 50 -6.06 1.76 6.91
C ALA A 50 -7.03 2.54 6.01
N ILE A 51 -6.72 3.80 5.67
CA ILE A 51 -7.54 4.62 4.77
C ILE A 51 -7.69 3.94 3.42
N ARG A 52 -6.59 3.47 2.82
CA ARG A 52 -6.60 2.74 1.54
C ARG A 52 -7.50 1.51 1.59
N LYS A 53 -7.37 0.66 2.62
CA LYS A 53 -8.19 -0.54 2.81
C LYS A 53 -9.68 -0.23 2.99
N ILE A 54 -10.00 0.77 3.79
CA ILE A 54 -11.38 1.23 3.97
C ILE A 54 -11.95 1.73 2.64
N SER A 55 -11.18 2.52 1.88
CA SER A 55 -11.61 3.03 0.58
C SER A 55 -11.86 1.90 -0.43
N MET A 56 -11.02 0.85 -0.44
CA MET A 56 -11.24 -0.35 -1.26
C MET A 56 -12.54 -1.05 -0.89
N LEU A 57 -12.81 -1.27 0.39
CA LEU A 57 -14.03 -1.94 0.85
C LEU A 57 -15.27 -1.09 0.55
N VAL A 58 -15.22 0.22 0.79
CA VAL A 58 -16.33 1.14 0.47
C VAL A 58 -16.60 1.16 -1.03
N SER A 59 -15.57 1.18 -1.88
CA SER A 59 -15.75 1.13 -3.34
C SER A 59 -16.36 -0.19 -3.80
N LEU A 60 -15.99 -1.33 -3.21
CA LEU A 60 -16.63 -2.62 -3.51
C LEU A 60 -18.12 -2.64 -3.14
N VAL A 61 -18.47 -2.10 -1.99
CA VAL A 61 -19.88 -1.97 -1.59
C VAL A 61 -20.65 -1.12 -2.59
N PHE A 62 -20.07 0.01 -3.01
CA PHE A 62 -20.69 0.90 -4.01
C PHE A 62 -20.86 0.19 -5.36
N LEU A 63 -19.84 -0.53 -5.84
CA LEU A 63 -19.91 -1.30 -7.08
C LEU A 63 -20.93 -2.44 -7.00
N ALA A 64 -21.05 -3.12 -5.87
CA ALA A 64 -22.06 -4.15 -5.65
C ALA A 64 -23.49 -3.57 -5.69
N VAL A 65 -23.69 -2.34 -5.19
CA VAL A 65 -24.96 -1.62 -5.34
C VAL A 65 -25.26 -1.34 -6.83
N ILE A 66 -24.28 -0.87 -7.58
CA ILE A 66 -24.45 -0.62 -9.03
C ILE A 66 -24.81 -1.93 -9.73
N ASP A 67 -24.09 -3.01 -9.47
CA ASP A 67 -24.34 -4.31 -10.09
C ASP A 67 -25.75 -4.83 -9.77
N SER A 68 -26.23 -4.63 -8.54
CA SER A 68 -27.58 -5.03 -8.12
C SER A 68 -28.69 -4.24 -8.82
N LEU A 69 -28.39 -3.00 -9.25
CA LEU A 69 -29.36 -2.11 -9.93
C LEU A 69 -29.30 -2.25 -11.46
N VAL A 70 -28.11 -2.38 -12.04
CA VAL A 70 -27.89 -2.30 -13.49
C VAL A 70 -27.67 -3.68 -14.12
N HIS A 71 -27.26 -4.69 -13.32
CA HIS A 71 -26.98 -6.07 -13.77
C HIS A 71 -25.97 -6.11 -14.93
N ILE A 72 -24.83 -5.39 -14.75
CA ILE A 72 -23.75 -5.36 -15.74
C ILE A 72 -23.07 -6.72 -15.80
N ASN A 73 -22.90 -7.24 -17.02
CA ASN A 73 -22.10 -8.44 -17.26
C ASN A 73 -20.94 -8.13 -18.19
N LEU A 74 -19.72 -8.02 -17.62
CA LEU A 74 -18.50 -7.71 -18.38
C LEU A 74 -18.12 -8.80 -19.36
N ILE A 75 -18.46 -10.08 -19.09
CA ILE A 75 -18.23 -11.19 -20.01
C ILE A 75 -19.04 -11.00 -21.31
N GLY A 76 -20.20 -10.33 -21.21
CA GLY A 76 -21.04 -10.02 -22.37
C GLY A 76 -20.35 -9.15 -23.43
N PHE A 77 -19.35 -8.36 -23.06
CA PHE A 77 -18.59 -7.51 -23.99
C PHE A 77 -17.43 -8.26 -24.68
N ILE A 78 -17.12 -9.48 -24.24
CA ILE A 78 -16.06 -10.29 -24.84
C ILE A 78 -16.63 -11.01 -26.08
N PRO A 79 -15.94 -10.98 -27.23
CA PRO A 79 -16.34 -11.75 -28.42
C PRO A 79 -16.53 -13.24 -28.12
N GLU A 80 -17.47 -13.88 -28.79
CA GLU A 80 -17.85 -15.27 -28.52
C GLU A 80 -16.68 -16.24 -28.71
N GLU A 81 -15.83 -15.98 -29.70
CA GLU A 81 -14.61 -16.77 -29.97
C GLU A 81 -13.64 -16.74 -28.81
N ALA A 82 -13.51 -15.57 -28.13
CA ALA A 82 -12.66 -15.41 -26.95
C ALA A 82 -13.32 -16.01 -25.69
N ARG A 83 -14.65 -15.98 -25.59
CA ARG A 83 -15.38 -16.61 -24.48
C ARG A 83 -15.18 -18.11 -24.40
N ALA A 84 -14.93 -18.77 -25.53
CA ALA A 84 -14.67 -20.21 -25.59
C ALA A 84 -13.43 -20.65 -24.79
N TYR A 85 -12.50 -19.73 -24.49
CA TYR A 85 -11.30 -19.99 -23.68
C TYR A 85 -11.56 -19.85 -22.17
N PHE A 86 -12.71 -19.30 -21.76
CA PHE A 86 -13.04 -19.19 -20.34
C PHE A 86 -13.73 -20.47 -19.85
N PRO A 87 -13.50 -20.85 -18.59
CA PRO A 87 -14.25 -21.93 -17.97
C PRO A 87 -15.76 -21.65 -18.02
N GLN A 88 -16.56 -22.66 -18.35
CA GLN A 88 -18.02 -22.51 -18.42
C GLN A 88 -18.67 -22.10 -17.09
N SER A 89 -17.95 -22.30 -15.98
CA SER A 89 -18.37 -21.82 -14.64
C SER A 89 -18.31 -20.30 -14.50
N ILE A 90 -17.61 -19.59 -15.39
CA ILE A 90 -17.50 -18.12 -15.40
C ILE A 90 -18.42 -17.59 -16.52
N SER A 91 -19.71 -17.52 -16.24
CA SER A 91 -20.70 -17.03 -17.20
C SER A 91 -20.99 -15.52 -17.05
N THR A 92 -20.77 -14.98 -15.87
CA THR A 92 -21.03 -13.58 -15.54
C THR A 92 -19.93 -13.04 -14.64
N ILE A 93 -19.48 -11.82 -14.91
CA ILE A 93 -18.60 -11.04 -14.02
C ILE A 93 -19.19 -9.62 -13.99
N GLY A 94 -19.63 -9.18 -12.82
CA GLY A 94 -20.07 -7.82 -12.59
C GLY A 94 -18.89 -6.88 -12.31
N LEU A 95 -19.19 -5.61 -12.07
CA LEU A 95 -18.17 -4.61 -11.70
C LEU A 95 -17.53 -4.93 -10.36
N ALA A 96 -18.34 -5.33 -9.38
CA ALA A 96 -17.85 -5.68 -8.05
C ALA A 96 -16.88 -6.86 -8.09
N GLU A 97 -17.18 -7.91 -8.87
CA GLU A 97 -16.28 -9.05 -9.03
C GLU A 97 -15.00 -8.65 -9.76
N PHE A 98 -15.09 -7.84 -10.81
CA PHE A 98 -13.92 -7.42 -11.58
C PHE A 98 -12.96 -6.58 -10.71
N PHE A 99 -13.45 -5.53 -10.08
CA PHE A 99 -12.62 -4.70 -9.20
C PHE A 99 -12.20 -5.45 -7.93
N GLY A 100 -13.05 -6.33 -7.42
CA GLY A 100 -12.72 -7.21 -6.31
C GLY A 100 -11.54 -8.12 -6.61
N LEU A 101 -11.45 -8.68 -7.82
CA LEU A 101 -10.28 -9.45 -8.27
C LEU A 101 -9.02 -8.60 -8.33
N LEU A 102 -9.09 -7.35 -8.83
CA LEU A 102 -7.95 -6.45 -8.84
C LEU A 102 -7.48 -6.12 -7.41
N TYR A 103 -8.40 -5.83 -6.50
CA TYR A 103 -8.08 -5.57 -5.10
C TYR A 103 -7.51 -6.81 -4.42
N LEU A 104 -8.05 -8.00 -4.71
CA LEU A 104 -7.53 -9.26 -4.20
C LEU A 104 -6.08 -9.48 -4.65
N CYS A 105 -5.78 -9.26 -5.93
CA CYS A 105 -4.41 -9.33 -6.46
C CYS A 105 -3.47 -8.37 -5.73
N TYR A 106 -3.91 -7.13 -5.51
CA TYR A 106 -3.14 -6.13 -4.79
C TYR A 106 -2.84 -6.57 -3.35
N GLU A 107 -3.86 -7.01 -2.60
CA GLU A 107 -3.68 -7.49 -1.22
C GLU A 107 -2.79 -8.75 -1.15
N VAL A 108 -2.92 -9.68 -2.09
CA VAL A 108 -2.05 -10.87 -2.16
C VAL A 108 -0.58 -10.50 -2.35
N VAL A 109 -0.28 -9.50 -3.19
CA VAL A 109 1.08 -8.98 -3.37
C VAL A 109 1.58 -8.33 -2.09
N SER A 110 0.76 -7.55 -1.40
CA SER A 110 1.09 -6.93 -0.12
C SER A 110 1.33 -7.98 0.98
N ILE A 111 0.46 -8.99 1.08
CA ILE A 111 0.64 -10.13 2.00
C ILE A 111 1.96 -10.81 1.74
N LEU A 112 2.28 -11.14 0.49
CA LEU A 112 3.52 -11.81 0.10
C LEU A 112 4.75 -11.00 0.51
N LYS A 113 4.72 -9.68 0.31
CA LYS A 113 5.74 -8.75 0.77
C LYS A 113 5.91 -8.82 2.29
N ASN A 114 4.81 -8.64 3.03
CA ASN A 114 4.85 -8.64 4.49
C ASN A 114 5.34 -9.98 5.05
N MET A 115 4.94 -11.11 4.44
CA MET A 115 5.45 -12.44 4.78
C MET A 115 6.96 -12.55 4.57
N ALA A 116 7.48 -12.06 3.43
CA ALA A 116 8.91 -12.07 3.13
C ALA A 116 9.70 -11.24 4.16
N LEU A 117 9.20 -10.06 4.53
CA LEU A 117 9.80 -9.16 5.52
C LEU A 117 9.71 -9.72 6.96
N CYS A 118 8.67 -10.51 7.25
CA CYS A 118 8.58 -11.27 8.49
C CYS A 118 9.62 -12.43 8.57
N GLY A 119 10.32 -12.76 7.46
CA GLY A 119 11.32 -13.82 7.42
C GLY A 119 10.76 -15.18 7.07
N LEU A 120 9.55 -15.27 6.55
CA LEU A 120 8.99 -16.51 6.03
C LEU A 120 9.73 -16.95 4.74
N PRO A 121 9.76 -18.24 4.40
CA PRO A 121 10.56 -18.76 3.27
C PRO A 121 9.95 -18.44 1.88
N VAL A 122 9.37 -17.26 1.75
CA VAL A 122 8.73 -16.76 0.49
C VAL A 122 9.55 -15.64 -0.18
N ARG A 123 10.73 -15.32 0.34
CA ARG A 123 11.55 -14.19 -0.14
C ARG A 123 11.89 -14.30 -1.63
N LYS A 124 12.28 -15.48 -2.12
CA LYS A 124 12.58 -15.67 -3.55
C LYS A 124 11.36 -15.43 -4.44
N LEU A 125 10.18 -15.86 -3.98
CA LEU A 125 8.92 -15.62 -4.69
C LEU A 125 8.59 -14.11 -4.71
N TRP A 126 8.73 -13.43 -3.57
CA TRP A 126 8.57 -11.98 -3.49
C TRP A 126 9.50 -11.24 -4.45
N GLU A 127 10.79 -11.56 -4.47
CA GLU A 127 11.77 -10.94 -5.38
C GLU A 127 11.41 -11.15 -6.86
N ALA A 128 10.91 -12.34 -7.23
CA ALA A 128 10.45 -12.61 -8.59
C ALA A 128 9.20 -11.79 -8.95
N VAL A 129 8.21 -11.71 -8.07
CA VAL A 129 6.99 -10.92 -8.25
C VAL A 129 7.32 -9.43 -8.34
N ARG A 130 8.16 -8.92 -7.43
CA ARG A 130 8.63 -7.53 -7.43
C ARG A 130 9.33 -7.18 -8.76
N LYS A 131 10.24 -8.03 -9.22
CA LYS A 131 10.95 -7.81 -10.51
C LYS A 131 10.01 -7.82 -11.70
N PHE A 132 8.98 -8.67 -11.68
CA PHE A 132 7.97 -8.71 -12.74
C PHE A 132 7.12 -7.45 -12.74
N LEU A 133 6.55 -7.07 -11.59
CA LEU A 133 5.67 -5.91 -11.46
C LEU A 133 6.41 -4.60 -11.70
N GLY A 134 7.64 -4.44 -11.22
CA GLY A 134 8.45 -3.23 -11.42
C GLY A 134 8.78 -2.90 -12.87
N LYS A 135 8.44 -3.79 -13.84
CA LYS A 135 8.49 -3.48 -15.28
C LYS A 135 7.25 -2.74 -15.78
N TYR A 136 6.14 -2.81 -15.04
CA TYR A 136 4.83 -2.33 -15.49
C TYR A 136 4.24 -1.27 -14.59
N THR A 137 4.74 -1.12 -13.36
CA THR A 137 4.27 -0.11 -12.41
C THR A 137 5.39 0.32 -11.47
N GLU A 138 5.43 1.61 -11.20
CA GLU A 138 6.25 2.21 -10.15
C GLU A 138 5.53 2.16 -8.79
N GLU A 139 4.21 1.97 -8.80
CA GLU A 139 3.34 1.86 -7.62
C GLU A 139 3.37 0.45 -7.01
N LEU A 140 4.54 -0.08 -6.70
CA LEU A 140 4.60 -1.28 -5.87
C LEU A 140 4.22 -0.93 -4.43
N PRO A 141 3.48 -1.81 -3.71
CA PRO A 141 3.26 -1.60 -2.29
C PRO A 141 4.62 -1.44 -1.62
N ASP A 142 4.82 -0.28 -0.99
CA ASP A 142 6.00 0.27 -0.32
C ASP A 142 7.23 -0.66 -0.28
N THR A 143 8.29 -0.29 -0.94
CA THR A 143 9.57 -1.01 -0.89
C THR A 143 10.34 -0.58 0.37
N GLU A 144 11.22 -1.43 0.91
CA GLU A 144 12.08 -1.04 2.04
C GLU A 144 12.88 0.24 1.77
N GLU A 145 13.15 0.54 0.50
CA GLU A 145 13.82 1.77 0.06
C GLU A 145 12.90 2.99 0.14
N GLN A 146 11.62 2.83 -0.21
CA GLN A 146 10.60 3.88 -0.04
C GLN A 146 10.31 4.10 1.45
N ASP A 147 10.12 3.03 2.24
CA ASP A 147 9.99 3.12 3.70
C ASP A 147 11.19 3.86 4.33
N LYS A 148 12.42 3.58 3.86
CA LYS A 148 13.63 4.27 4.33
C LYS A 148 13.72 5.72 3.84
N GLN A 149 13.35 5.99 2.60
CA GLN A 149 13.33 7.35 2.04
C GLN A 149 12.23 8.20 2.67
N GLU A 150 11.02 7.66 2.91
CA GLU A 150 9.95 8.36 3.62
C GLU A 150 10.32 8.59 5.09
N GLU A 151 10.91 7.60 5.76
CA GLU A 151 11.42 7.74 7.14
C GLU A 151 12.53 8.80 7.20
N GLN A 152 13.47 8.80 6.24
CA GLN A 152 14.51 9.82 6.13
C GLN A 152 13.93 11.21 5.81
N ARG A 153 12.99 11.30 4.87
CA ARG A 153 12.30 12.56 4.53
C ARG A 153 11.52 13.11 5.74
N HIS A 154 10.86 12.25 6.49
CA HIS A 154 10.11 12.68 7.68
C HIS A 154 11.05 13.18 8.78
N ILE A 155 12.15 12.47 9.03
CA ILE A 155 13.17 12.89 10.00
C ILE A 155 13.77 14.23 9.60
N ILE A 156 14.06 14.46 8.32
CA ILE A 156 14.66 15.69 7.81
C ILE A 156 13.66 16.85 7.79
N ALA A 157 12.40 16.62 7.40
CA ALA A 157 11.35 17.64 7.44
C ALA A 157 11.10 18.14 8.87
N VAL A 158 11.09 17.23 9.86
CA VAL A 158 10.97 17.59 11.29
C VAL A 158 12.22 18.29 11.79
N ALA A 159 13.42 17.87 11.36
CA ALA A 159 14.67 18.54 11.72
C ALA A 159 14.73 19.97 11.17
N THR A 160 14.30 20.19 9.91
CA THR A 160 14.36 21.52 9.27
C THR A 160 13.39 22.52 9.89
N ASP A 161 12.25 22.11 10.40
CA ASP A 161 11.27 23.02 11.05
C ASP A 161 11.64 23.39 12.49
N LYS A 162 12.50 22.61 13.17
CA LYS A 162 12.88 22.83 14.56
C LYS A 162 14.33 23.25 14.80
N VAL A 163 15.16 23.19 13.73
CA VAL A 163 16.58 23.54 13.83
C VAL A 163 16.73 25.04 13.61
N PRO A 164 17.31 25.79 14.55
CA PRO A 164 17.63 27.21 14.37
C PRO A 164 18.53 27.43 13.14
N GLU A 165 18.33 28.55 12.46
CA GLU A 165 19.17 28.98 11.35
C GLU A 165 20.66 28.89 11.75
N GLY A 166 21.44 28.02 11.09
CA GLY A 166 22.85 27.75 11.40
C GLY A 166 23.16 26.42 12.13
N ALA A 167 22.15 25.59 12.40
CA ALA A 167 22.34 24.33 13.15
C ALA A 167 22.71 23.11 12.28
N LEU A 168 23.00 23.31 11.00
CA LEU A 168 23.71 22.34 10.16
C LEU A 168 25.23 22.50 10.30
N ASP A 169 25.69 22.78 11.55
CA ASP A 169 27.11 22.84 11.81
C ASP A 169 27.74 21.44 11.62
N GLU A 170 28.72 21.41 10.76
CA GLU A 170 29.50 20.22 10.42
C GLU A 170 30.26 19.73 11.66
N ASN A 171 30.08 18.46 11.99
CA ASN A 171 30.91 17.81 12.99
C ASN A 171 32.37 17.75 12.51
N PRO A 172 33.34 17.62 13.43
CA PRO A 172 34.77 17.52 13.07
C PRO A 172 35.12 16.35 12.14
N ASP A 173 34.23 15.37 12.01
CA ASP A 173 34.35 14.20 11.13
C ASP A 173 33.69 14.37 9.76
N GLY A 174 33.18 15.57 9.44
CA GLY A 174 32.51 15.87 8.16
C GLY A 174 31.05 15.37 8.08
N THR A 175 30.46 14.99 9.22
CA THR A 175 29.05 14.61 9.30
C THR A 175 28.20 15.74 9.89
N VAL A 176 26.86 15.63 9.74
CA VAL A 176 25.87 16.49 10.42
C VAL A 176 24.94 15.65 11.27
N ASN A 177 24.47 16.21 12.38
CA ASN A 177 23.58 15.51 13.31
C ASN A 177 22.15 15.41 12.75
N VAL A 178 21.55 14.26 12.95
CA VAL A 178 20.13 14.00 12.68
C VAL A 178 19.36 13.98 14.00
N TYR A 179 18.26 14.72 14.06
CA TYR A 179 17.45 14.91 15.28
C TYR A 179 16.08 14.23 15.14
N ASN A 180 15.54 13.73 16.26
CA ASN A 180 14.15 13.27 16.36
C ASN A 180 13.19 14.45 16.64
N GLU A 181 11.88 14.17 16.71
CA GLU A 181 10.84 15.16 17.02
C GLU A 181 11.04 15.84 18.39
N GLN A 182 11.75 15.19 19.30
CA GLN A 182 12.07 15.71 20.63
C GLN A 182 13.38 16.52 20.65
N GLY A 183 14.06 16.72 19.52
CA GLY A 183 15.31 17.44 19.41
C GLY A 183 16.54 16.66 19.92
N GLN A 184 16.46 15.36 20.05
CA GLN A 184 17.59 14.49 20.44
C GLN A 184 18.31 14.00 19.21
N VAL A 185 19.64 13.97 19.25
CA VAL A 185 20.47 13.39 18.19
C VAL A 185 20.24 11.88 18.13
N ILE A 186 19.79 11.40 16.98
CA ILE A 186 19.52 9.97 16.73
C ILE A 186 20.56 9.33 15.81
N GLY A 187 21.41 10.13 15.17
CA GLY A 187 22.47 9.66 14.28
C GLY A 187 23.21 10.81 13.63
N THR A 188 24.14 10.48 12.74
CA THR A 188 24.87 11.41 11.90
C THR A 188 24.85 10.93 10.47
N ILE A 189 24.82 11.86 9.51
CA ILE A 189 24.92 11.58 8.06
C ILE A 189 26.01 12.44 7.44
N PRO A 190 26.62 12.03 6.31
CA PRO A 190 27.55 12.88 5.56
C PRO A 190 26.89 14.20 5.16
N LYS A 191 27.65 15.29 5.22
CA LYS A 191 27.14 16.63 4.87
C LYS A 191 26.59 16.72 3.46
N GLU A 192 27.25 16.07 2.49
CA GLU A 192 26.81 16.02 1.09
C GLU A 192 25.43 15.39 0.96
N GLU A 193 25.17 14.32 1.71
CA GLU A 193 23.87 13.63 1.74
C GLU A 193 22.80 14.51 2.40
N ALA A 194 23.14 15.24 3.47
CA ALA A 194 22.23 16.18 4.13
C ALA A 194 21.86 17.37 3.22
N GLU A 195 22.82 17.90 2.45
CA GLU A 195 22.60 18.99 1.51
C GLU A 195 21.73 18.55 0.31
N GLU A 196 21.94 17.34 -0.22
CA GLU A 196 21.11 16.76 -1.28
C GLU A 196 19.67 16.54 -0.80
N MET A 197 19.48 16.05 0.42
CA MET A 197 18.18 15.86 1.02
C MET A 197 17.47 17.20 1.30
N ALA A 198 18.17 18.22 1.76
CA ALA A 198 17.63 19.55 2.00
C ALA A 198 17.22 20.25 0.69
N ALA A 199 17.96 20.07 -0.40
CA ALA A 199 17.62 20.58 -1.73
C ALA A 199 16.31 19.96 -2.24
N ASN A 200 16.11 18.65 -2.06
CA ASN A 200 14.89 17.94 -2.46
C ASN A 200 13.66 18.37 -1.66
N VAL A 201 13.82 18.76 -0.39
CA VAL A 201 12.73 19.27 0.47
C VAL A 201 12.34 20.69 0.10
N SER A 202 13.29 21.55 -0.32
CA SER A 202 13.00 22.91 -0.77
C SER A 202 12.25 22.97 -2.12
N GLU A 203 12.41 21.99 -2.98
CA GLU A 203 11.63 21.89 -4.23
C GLU A 203 10.16 21.52 -4.00
N ILE A 204 9.85 20.80 -2.92
CA ILE A 204 8.47 20.40 -2.58
C ILE A 204 7.67 21.54 -1.93
N LYS A 205 8.31 22.58 -1.40
CA LYS A 205 7.63 23.74 -0.77
C LYS A 205 7.20 24.84 -1.76
N ILE A 206 7.39 24.66 -3.06
CA ILE A 206 7.11 25.69 -4.08
C ILE A 206 5.88 25.36 -4.97
N GLU A 207 5.20 24.24 -4.75
CA GLU A 207 3.87 23.94 -5.32
C GLU A 207 2.78 24.00 -4.23
#